data_4c994c36a1ae79a55c2bfc946eb626e1
#
_entry.id   4c994c36a1ae79a55c2bfc946eb626e1
#
_cell.length_a   1.000
_cell.length_b   1.000
_cell.length_c   1.000
_cell.angle_alpha   90.00
_cell.angle_beta   90.00
_cell.angle_gamma   90.00
#
_symmetry.space_group_name_H-M   'P 1'
#
loop_
_entity.id
_entity.type
_entity.pdbx_description
1 polymer ?
#
loop_
_entity_poly.entity_id
_entity_poly.type
_entity_poly.pdbx_seq_one_letter_code
_entity_poly.pdbx_strand_id
1 'polypeptide(L)'
;MSKPLRILYAVGPEDVIEAYNYWIKGLDAPSQVSVTFSSQFYEVCKTLDAQGYVIAQSNKFEKVQDDRFIIERRPVPWSPGALYHLRQIYCGLSLLASALRFRANVVVADSGTTYWFVLSLFSWLGITVIPSLHCMLWCKYLPLRLVDKLNLSLSRNLFASDCKAILVASQDIAKQISQLTCGKHQPILEFFSSYRRSDFANIPEPSPPSPMRVLFAGRVEQNKGVFDLLEIAKGFATEGKDIIFDICGEGSALEPLRQAAIQAGVERSFICHGYCSKPQMRSMFAQCHVVIVPTRTDFIEGFNRVVCESILSGRPVVTSAVCPALSYVADAVVEVPPNDVQAYGDALVKLLCDRQLYEQKRLACQVVQEQFYDPTKSWGAALKSILLT
;
A
#
# COMPACT_ATOMS: atom_id res chain seq x y z
N MET A 1 -24.27 -30.76 11.81
CA MET A 1 -23.76 -29.99 10.66
C MET A 1 -23.18 -28.69 11.18
N SER A 2 -21.91 -28.42 10.95
CA SER A 2 -21.31 -27.11 11.27
C SER A 2 -22.03 -26.01 10.51
N LYS A 3 -22.27 -24.85 11.15
CA LYS A 3 -22.87 -23.71 10.45
C LYS A 3 -21.95 -23.32 9.29
N PRO A 4 -22.51 -22.98 8.10
CA PRO A 4 -21.69 -22.56 6.97
C PRO A 4 -20.89 -21.31 7.36
N LEU A 5 -19.61 -21.28 6.98
CA LEU A 5 -18.73 -20.12 7.21
C LEU A 5 -19.20 -18.94 6.35
N ARG A 6 -19.51 -17.81 6.97
CA ARG A 6 -20.00 -16.58 6.33
C ARG A 6 -19.11 -15.42 6.72
N ILE A 7 -18.37 -14.89 5.77
CA ILE A 7 -17.34 -13.88 6.02
C ILE A 7 -17.75 -12.55 5.37
N LEU A 8 -17.84 -11.49 6.16
CA LEU A 8 -17.94 -10.13 5.65
C LEU A 8 -16.54 -9.53 5.55
N TYR A 9 -16.18 -8.98 4.40
CA TYR A 9 -14.95 -8.26 4.19
C TYR A 9 -15.21 -6.80 3.86
N ALA A 10 -14.82 -5.90 4.76
CA ALA A 10 -14.90 -4.46 4.58
C ALA A 10 -13.59 -3.94 3.99
N VAL A 11 -13.64 -3.38 2.78
CA VAL A 11 -12.49 -2.96 1.98
C VAL A 11 -12.49 -1.43 1.84
N GLY A 12 -11.31 -0.83 1.81
CA GLY A 12 -11.13 0.57 1.44
C GLY A 12 -11.54 0.87 -0.02
N PRO A 13 -11.05 1.96 -0.62
CA PRO A 13 -11.37 2.31 -2.01
C PRO A 13 -10.65 1.38 -2.99
N GLU A 14 -11.27 0.25 -3.32
CA GLU A 14 -10.81 -0.73 -4.32
C GLU A 14 -11.96 -1.05 -5.29
N ASP A 15 -11.66 -1.34 -6.55
CA ASP A 15 -12.65 -1.86 -7.49
C ASP A 15 -12.82 -3.38 -7.34
N VAL A 16 -13.56 -3.76 -6.29
CA VAL A 16 -13.82 -5.15 -5.93
C VAL A 16 -14.67 -5.88 -6.97
N ILE A 17 -15.47 -5.16 -7.77
CA ILE A 17 -16.29 -5.74 -8.83
C ILE A 17 -15.43 -6.05 -10.04
N GLU A 18 -14.51 -5.14 -10.44
CA GLU A 18 -13.52 -5.45 -11.46
C GLU A 18 -12.69 -6.67 -11.05
N ALA A 19 -12.14 -6.65 -9.84
CA ALA A 19 -11.35 -7.77 -9.31
C ALA A 19 -12.12 -9.09 -9.36
N TYR A 20 -13.42 -9.10 -9.01
CA TYR A 20 -14.27 -10.27 -9.09
C TYR A 20 -14.47 -10.77 -10.52
N ASN A 21 -14.79 -9.86 -11.45
CA ASN A 21 -15.03 -10.19 -12.86
C ASN A 21 -13.80 -10.80 -13.56
N TYR A 22 -12.61 -10.44 -13.13
CA TYR A 22 -11.36 -11.05 -13.61
C TYR A 22 -11.06 -12.36 -12.87
N TRP A 23 -11.23 -12.39 -11.53
CA TRP A 23 -10.98 -13.59 -10.75
C TRP A 23 -11.82 -14.80 -11.18
N ILE A 24 -13.10 -14.63 -11.50
CA ILE A 24 -13.96 -15.74 -12.01
C ILE A 24 -13.45 -16.32 -13.33
N LYS A 25 -12.69 -15.56 -14.10
CA LYS A 25 -12.04 -15.98 -15.36
C LYS A 25 -10.63 -16.56 -15.13
N GLY A 26 -10.16 -16.64 -13.89
CA GLY A 26 -8.80 -17.04 -13.55
C GLY A 26 -7.73 -16.01 -13.90
N LEU A 27 -8.10 -14.73 -14.02
CA LEU A 27 -7.23 -13.62 -14.41
C LEU A 27 -7.09 -12.62 -13.24
N ASP A 28 -6.04 -11.82 -13.27
CA ASP A 28 -5.87 -10.69 -12.36
C ASP A 28 -6.42 -9.40 -12.98
N ALA A 29 -6.94 -8.49 -12.16
CA ALA A 29 -7.46 -7.20 -12.61
C ALA A 29 -6.36 -6.36 -13.28
N PRO A 30 -6.55 -5.86 -14.51
CA PRO A 30 -5.50 -5.14 -15.25
C PRO A 30 -5.16 -3.77 -14.66
N SER A 31 -6.05 -3.20 -13.86
CA SER A 31 -5.85 -1.94 -13.14
C SER A 31 -4.83 -2.05 -11.99
N GLN A 32 -4.48 -3.26 -11.58
CA GLN A 32 -3.57 -3.51 -10.45
C GLN A 32 -2.33 -4.30 -10.89
N VAL A 33 -1.18 -3.93 -10.32
CA VAL A 33 0.09 -4.65 -10.56
C VAL A 33 0.19 -5.88 -9.66
N SER A 34 -0.18 -5.75 -8.38
CA SER A 34 -0.25 -6.86 -7.44
C SER A 34 -1.59 -7.59 -7.53
N VAL A 35 -1.62 -8.85 -7.09
CA VAL A 35 -2.87 -9.61 -6.88
C VAL A 35 -3.67 -8.88 -5.79
N THR A 36 -4.91 -8.48 -6.10
CA THR A 36 -5.74 -7.70 -5.18
C THR A 36 -6.08 -8.49 -3.91
N PHE A 37 -6.30 -7.81 -2.79
CA PHE A 37 -6.73 -8.47 -1.56
C PHE A 37 -8.14 -9.06 -1.71
N SER A 38 -9.01 -8.40 -2.49
CA SER A 38 -10.34 -8.94 -2.80
C SER A 38 -10.27 -10.23 -3.62
N SER A 39 -9.40 -10.34 -4.64
CA SER A 39 -9.19 -11.59 -5.37
C SER A 39 -8.68 -12.72 -4.45
N GLN A 40 -7.76 -12.39 -3.55
CA GLN A 40 -7.28 -13.34 -2.53
C GLN A 40 -8.41 -13.77 -1.57
N PHE A 41 -9.30 -12.83 -1.19
CA PHE A 41 -10.47 -13.12 -0.38
C PHE A 41 -11.43 -14.09 -1.08
N TYR A 42 -11.72 -13.87 -2.37
CA TYR A 42 -12.57 -14.78 -3.15
C TYR A 42 -11.99 -16.18 -3.20
N GLU A 43 -10.66 -16.31 -3.37
CA GLU A 43 -9.98 -17.59 -3.39
C GLU A 43 -10.01 -18.29 -2.02
N VAL A 44 -9.86 -17.55 -0.92
CA VAL A 44 -10.00 -18.08 0.44
C VAL A 44 -11.43 -18.60 0.68
N CYS A 45 -12.45 -17.82 0.33
CA CYS A 45 -13.84 -18.26 0.47
C CYS A 45 -14.14 -19.51 -0.38
N LYS A 46 -13.65 -19.57 -1.61
CA LYS A 46 -13.78 -20.74 -2.49
C LYS A 46 -13.13 -21.98 -1.86
N THR A 47 -11.90 -21.82 -1.36
CA THR A 47 -11.12 -22.93 -0.77
C THR A 47 -11.76 -23.47 0.51
N LEU A 48 -12.38 -22.62 1.33
CA LEU A 48 -12.99 -22.97 2.62
C LEU A 48 -14.49 -23.29 2.51
N ASP A 49 -15.03 -23.32 1.31
CA ASP A 49 -16.48 -23.43 1.05
C ASP A 49 -17.31 -22.42 1.85
N ALA A 50 -16.82 -21.19 1.95
CA ALA A 50 -17.44 -20.10 2.67
C ALA A 50 -18.28 -19.21 1.75
N GLN A 51 -19.31 -18.55 2.31
CA GLN A 51 -20.02 -17.45 1.66
C GLN A 51 -19.33 -16.13 2.01
N GLY A 52 -19.13 -15.26 1.00
CA GLY A 52 -18.47 -13.97 1.14
C GLY A 52 -19.41 -12.79 0.91
N TYR A 53 -19.30 -11.76 1.76
CA TYR A 53 -19.92 -10.46 1.53
C TYR A 53 -18.84 -9.39 1.54
N VAL A 54 -18.55 -8.81 0.37
CA VAL A 54 -17.53 -7.77 0.22
C VAL A 54 -18.20 -6.42 0.12
N ILE A 55 -17.74 -5.46 0.91
CA ILE A 55 -18.24 -4.08 0.91
C ILE A 55 -17.04 -3.15 0.73
N ALA A 56 -16.95 -2.48 -0.41
CA ALA A 56 -15.91 -1.51 -0.72
C ALA A 56 -16.44 -0.07 -0.70
N GLN A 57 -15.57 0.87 -0.30
CA GLN A 57 -15.87 2.30 -0.38
C GLN A 57 -15.76 2.78 -1.82
N SER A 58 -16.69 3.61 -2.28
CA SER A 58 -16.74 4.12 -3.64
C SER A 58 -17.42 5.49 -3.69
N ASN A 59 -17.49 6.09 -4.89
CA ASN A 59 -18.29 7.28 -5.17
C ASN A 59 -19.70 6.93 -5.69
N LYS A 60 -19.92 5.66 -6.09
CA LYS A 60 -21.20 5.19 -6.65
C LYS A 60 -21.62 3.90 -5.97
N PHE A 61 -22.93 3.66 -5.92
CA PHE A 61 -23.45 2.38 -5.47
C PHE A 61 -23.49 1.42 -6.66
N GLU A 62 -22.87 0.25 -6.47
CA GLU A 62 -22.91 -0.86 -7.40
C GLU A 62 -23.02 -2.15 -6.61
N LYS A 63 -23.73 -3.15 -7.15
CA LYS A 63 -23.89 -4.46 -6.51
C LYS A 63 -23.86 -5.57 -7.54
N VAL A 64 -23.10 -6.61 -7.23
CA VAL A 64 -23.09 -7.89 -7.93
C VAL A 64 -23.33 -8.99 -6.92
N GLN A 65 -24.07 -10.03 -7.30
CA GLN A 65 -24.37 -11.16 -6.41
C GLN A 65 -24.48 -12.44 -7.23
N ASP A 66 -23.90 -13.52 -6.67
CA ASP A 66 -24.09 -14.88 -7.13
C ASP A 66 -24.47 -15.80 -5.96
N ASP A 67 -24.34 -17.14 -6.12
CA ASP A 67 -24.68 -18.11 -5.09
C ASP A 67 -23.72 -18.09 -3.88
N ARG A 68 -22.48 -17.62 -4.05
CA ARG A 68 -21.43 -17.59 -3.04
C ARG A 68 -21.13 -16.18 -2.53
N PHE A 69 -21.20 -15.17 -3.39
CA PHE A 69 -20.74 -13.83 -3.09
C PHE A 69 -21.82 -12.76 -3.21
N ILE A 70 -21.80 -11.84 -2.27
CA ILE A 70 -22.46 -10.53 -2.39
C ILE A 70 -21.34 -9.51 -2.43
N ILE A 71 -21.29 -8.66 -3.45
CA ILE A 71 -20.23 -7.67 -3.64
C ILE A 71 -20.87 -6.32 -3.84
N GLU A 72 -20.58 -5.37 -2.97
CA GLU A 72 -21.14 -4.02 -3.01
C GLU A 72 -20.05 -2.96 -2.99
N ARG A 73 -20.20 -1.96 -3.84
CA ARG A 73 -19.50 -0.69 -3.76
C ARG A 73 -20.46 0.34 -3.19
N ARG A 74 -20.11 0.97 -2.06
CA ARG A 74 -20.98 1.92 -1.36
C ARG A 74 -20.42 3.32 -1.41
N PRO A 75 -21.25 4.33 -1.72
CA PRO A 75 -20.81 5.71 -1.70
C PRO A 75 -20.46 6.15 -0.28
N VAL A 76 -19.28 6.72 -0.13
CA VAL A 76 -18.83 7.35 1.12
C VAL A 76 -18.59 8.82 0.81
N PRO A 77 -19.52 9.72 1.19
CA PRO A 77 -19.39 11.13 0.90
C PRO A 77 -18.19 11.73 1.62
N TRP A 78 -17.47 12.62 0.94
CA TRP A 78 -16.40 13.37 1.56
C TRP A 78 -16.96 14.23 2.69
N SER A 79 -16.33 14.22 3.87
CA SER A 79 -16.78 14.94 5.06
C SER A 79 -15.58 15.49 5.83
N PRO A 80 -15.42 16.81 5.96
CA PRO A 80 -14.31 17.42 6.69
C PRO A 80 -14.59 17.53 8.19
N GLY A 81 -13.54 17.73 8.99
CA GLY A 81 -13.60 18.09 10.40
C GLY A 81 -14.38 17.10 11.27
N ALA A 82 -15.27 17.57 12.12
CA ALA A 82 -16.04 16.74 13.05
C ALA A 82 -16.96 15.74 12.32
N LEU A 83 -17.47 16.08 11.14
CA LEU A 83 -18.30 15.19 10.33
C LEU A 83 -17.56 13.95 9.87
N TYR A 84 -16.23 14.04 9.68
CA TYR A 84 -15.40 12.87 9.38
C TYR A 84 -15.49 11.82 10.49
N HIS A 85 -15.41 12.23 11.75
CA HIS A 85 -15.46 11.30 12.89
C HIS A 85 -16.83 10.63 13.01
N LEU A 86 -17.93 11.41 12.85
CA LEU A 86 -19.29 10.87 12.85
C LEU A 86 -19.50 9.88 11.71
N ARG A 87 -18.99 10.21 10.52
CA ARG A 87 -19.05 9.32 9.35
C ARG A 87 -18.33 8.00 9.60
N GLN A 88 -17.14 8.00 10.22
CA GLN A 88 -16.41 6.77 10.52
C GLN A 88 -17.22 5.86 11.45
N ILE A 89 -17.87 6.40 12.46
CA ILE A 89 -18.77 5.64 13.34
C ILE A 89 -19.98 5.11 12.55
N TYR A 90 -20.61 5.97 11.74
CA TYR A 90 -21.75 5.56 10.91
C TYR A 90 -21.38 4.43 9.94
N CYS A 91 -20.23 4.49 9.29
CA CYS A 91 -19.71 3.42 8.43
C CYS A 91 -19.60 2.10 9.20
N GLY A 92 -19.03 2.12 10.40
CA GLY A 92 -18.91 0.93 11.24
C GLY A 92 -20.27 0.34 11.66
N LEU A 93 -21.22 1.19 12.06
CA LEU A 93 -22.59 0.72 12.39
C LEU A 93 -23.32 0.18 11.16
N SER A 94 -23.11 0.78 9.98
CA SER A 94 -23.65 0.28 8.71
C SER A 94 -23.07 -1.09 8.33
N LEU A 95 -21.76 -1.28 8.57
CA LEU A 95 -21.10 -2.58 8.39
C LEU A 95 -21.66 -3.60 9.38
N LEU A 96 -21.88 -3.22 10.65
CA LEU A 96 -22.50 -4.10 11.66
C LEU A 96 -23.90 -4.56 11.23
N ALA A 97 -24.74 -3.61 10.80
CA ALA A 97 -26.09 -3.94 10.32
C ALA A 97 -26.03 -4.91 9.10
N SER A 98 -25.04 -4.73 8.23
CA SER A 98 -24.81 -5.63 7.08
C SER A 98 -24.34 -7.01 7.53
N ALA A 99 -23.43 -7.09 8.51
CA ALA A 99 -22.95 -8.36 9.07
C ALA A 99 -24.08 -9.15 9.73
N LEU A 100 -24.92 -8.49 10.52
CA LEU A 100 -26.07 -9.12 11.17
C LEU A 100 -27.09 -9.63 10.14
N ARG A 101 -27.43 -8.82 9.14
CA ARG A 101 -28.36 -9.20 8.04
C ARG A 101 -27.82 -10.38 7.23
N PHE A 102 -26.52 -10.36 6.93
CA PHE A 102 -25.83 -11.44 6.24
C PHE A 102 -25.60 -12.66 7.15
N ARG A 103 -25.80 -12.55 8.47
CA ARG A 103 -25.48 -13.55 9.50
C ARG A 103 -24.00 -13.94 9.43
N ALA A 104 -23.11 -12.96 9.32
CA ALA A 104 -21.68 -13.19 9.29
C ALA A 104 -21.19 -13.87 10.58
N ASN A 105 -20.33 -14.87 10.46
CA ASN A 105 -19.60 -15.46 11.58
C ASN A 105 -18.28 -14.72 11.81
N VAL A 106 -17.71 -14.20 10.72
CA VAL A 106 -16.43 -13.52 10.72
C VAL A 106 -16.56 -12.20 9.97
N VAL A 107 -15.88 -11.18 10.49
CA VAL A 107 -15.69 -9.88 9.82
C VAL A 107 -14.20 -9.61 9.71
N VAL A 108 -13.73 -9.39 8.47
CA VAL A 108 -12.41 -8.86 8.15
C VAL A 108 -12.58 -7.39 7.80
N ALA A 109 -11.80 -6.50 8.38
CA ALA A 109 -11.93 -5.07 8.12
C ALA A 109 -10.58 -4.42 7.85
N ASP A 110 -10.45 -3.77 6.69
CA ASP A 110 -9.26 -3.04 6.30
C ASP A 110 -9.17 -1.67 6.98
N SER A 111 -7.94 -1.16 7.08
CA SER A 111 -7.65 0.21 7.52
C SER A 111 -8.49 1.22 6.75
N GLY A 112 -9.06 2.21 7.48
CA GLY A 112 -9.81 3.31 6.90
C GLY A 112 -11.28 3.03 6.62
N THR A 113 -11.78 1.81 6.81
CA THR A 113 -13.21 1.46 6.61
C THR A 113 -14.09 1.98 7.73
N THR A 114 -13.59 1.97 8.95
CA THR A 114 -14.23 2.52 10.16
C THR A 114 -13.18 2.76 11.25
N TYR A 115 -13.58 3.35 12.36
CA TYR A 115 -12.76 3.35 13.57
C TYR A 115 -12.65 1.96 14.17
N TRP A 116 -11.45 1.57 14.57
CA TRP A 116 -11.16 0.26 15.11
C TRP A 116 -12.02 -0.09 16.33
N PHE A 117 -12.26 0.87 17.25
CA PHE A 117 -13.06 0.60 18.45
C PHE A 117 -14.52 0.22 18.13
N VAL A 118 -15.07 0.63 16.98
CA VAL A 118 -16.43 0.24 16.57
C VAL A 118 -16.51 -1.24 16.30
N LEU A 119 -15.43 -1.86 15.88
CA LEU A 119 -15.38 -3.31 15.60
C LEU A 119 -15.49 -4.17 16.86
N SER A 120 -15.22 -3.62 18.07
CA SER A 120 -15.48 -4.34 19.32
C SER A 120 -16.96 -4.68 19.51
N LEU A 121 -17.89 -3.88 18.95
CA LEU A 121 -19.32 -4.19 18.97
C LEU A 121 -19.66 -5.49 18.25
N PHE A 122 -18.92 -5.83 17.19
CA PHE A 122 -19.10 -7.09 16.46
C PHE A 122 -18.73 -8.28 17.34
N SER A 123 -17.59 -8.19 18.04
CA SER A 123 -17.13 -9.24 18.96
C SER A 123 -18.13 -9.44 20.11
N TRP A 124 -18.67 -8.37 20.69
CA TRP A 124 -19.68 -8.44 21.74
C TRP A 124 -21.00 -9.10 21.28
N LEU A 125 -21.26 -9.07 19.98
CA LEU A 125 -22.40 -9.75 19.36
C LEU A 125 -22.06 -11.16 18.85
N GLY A 126 -20.89 -11.70 19.22
CA GLY A 126 -20.47 -13.06 18.87
C GLY A 126 -19.94 -13.21 17.44
N ILE A 127 -19.59 -12.12 16.76
CA ILE A 127 -18.99 -12.15 15.43
C ILE A 127 -17.45 -12.05 15.60
N THR A 128 -16.73 -13.02 15.07
CA THR A 128 -15.26 -13.00 15.09
C THR A 128 -14.73 -11.84 14.26
N VAL A 129 -13.84 -11.02 14.83
CA VAL A 129 -13.24 -9.85 14.15
C VAL A 129 -11.78 -10.14 13.82
N ILE A 130 -11.37 -9.80 12.59
CA ILE A 130 -9.99 -9.87 12.10
C ILE A 130 -9.66 -8.50 11.49
N PRO A 131 -8.99 -7.60 12.23
CA PRO A 131 -8.48 -6.35 11.67
C PRO A 131 -7.36 -6.62 10.66
N SER A 132 -7.39 -5.90 9.53
CA SER A 132 -6.37 -5.96 8.47
C SER A 132 -5.76 -4.56 8.28
N LEU A 133 -4.54 -4.38 8.78
CA LEU A 133 -3.87 -3.09 8.81
C LEU A 133 -2.90 -2.94 7.65
N HIS A 134 -3.28 -2.09 6.71
CA HIS A 134 -2.49 -1.75 5.53
C HIS A 134 -1.67 -0.47 5.70
N CYS A 135 -1.97 0.34 6.72
CA CYS A 135 -1.30 1.59 7.03
C CYS A 135 -0.95 1.64 8.51
N MET A 136 0.06 2.42 8.86
CA MET A 136 0.41 2.70 10.24
C MET A 136 -0.76 3.36 10.99
N LEU A 137 -0.90 3.07 12.29
CA LEU A 137 -1.94 3.63 13.15
C LEU A 137 -1.74 5.12 13.42
N TRP A 138 -0.48 5.57 13.45
CA TRP A 138 -0.10 6.98 13.60
C TRP A 138 1.20 7.30 12.86
N CYS A 139 1.39 8.58 12.55
CA CYS A 139 2.62 9.07 11.97
C CYS A 139 3.78 8.94 12.97
N LYS A 140 4.87 8.31 12.56
CA LYS A 140 6.04 8.04 13.41
C LYS A 140 6.78 9.31 13.84
N TYR A 141 6.73 10.34 13.01
CA TYR A 141 7.54 11.55 13.13
C TYR A 141 6.77 12.78 13.60
N LEU A 142 5.46 12.68 13.74
CA LEU A 142 4.62 13.79 14.19
C LEU A 142 3.96 13.48 15.54
N PRO A 143 3.76 14.50 16.39
CA PRO A 143 3.04 14.33 17.63
C PRO A 143 1.58 13.98 17.38
N LEU A 144 1.03 13.03 18.14
CA LEU A 144 -0.37 12.66 18.08
C LEU A 144 -1.27 13.81 18.56
N ARG A 145 -2.29 14.13 17.78
CA ARG A 145 -3.36 15.05 18.19
C ARG A 145 -4.20 14.42 19.30
N LEU A 146 -4.88 15.23 20.10
CA LEU A 146 -5.73 14.74 21.20
C LEU A 146 -6.82 13.76 20.72
N VAL A 147 -7.44 14.05 19.58
CA VAL A 147 -8.46 13.18 18.97
C VAL A 147 -7.87 11.83 18.55
N ASP A 148 -6.67 11.83 18.00
CA ASP A 148 -5.99 10.59 17.60
C ASP A 148 -5.61 9.75 18.82
N LYS A 149 -5.14 10.39 19.90
CA LYS A 149 -4.87 9.71 21.18
C LYS A 149 -6.14 9.08 21.76
N LEU A 150 -7.26 9.80 21.74
CA LEU A 150 -8.55 9.27 22.21
C LEU A 150 -9.00 8.09 21.37
N ASN A 151 -8.95 8.21 20.02
CA ASN A 151 -9.31 7.13 19.10
C ASN A 151 -8.46 5.88 19.33
N LEU A 152 -7.15 6.03 19.47
CA LEU A 152 -6.22 4.94 19.75
C LEU A 152 -6.50 4.29 21.11
N SER A 153 -6.75 5.11 22.15
CA SER A 153 -7.09 4.62 23.47
C SER A 153 -8.37 3.77 23.47
N LEU A 154 -9.42 4.23 22.78
CA LEU A 154 -10.67 3.48 22.61
C LEU A 154 -10.45 2.18 21.81
N SER A 155 -9.56 2.21 20.83
CA SER A 155 -9.27 1.06 19.94
C SER A 155 -8.38 -0.02 20.59
N ARG A 156 -7.76 0.28 21.73
CA ARG A 156 -6.81 -0.62 22.41
C ARG A 156 -7.42 -1.99 22.70
N ASN A 157 -8.65 -2.05 23.20
CA ASN A 157 -9.30 -3.29 23.59
C ASN A 157 -9.57 -4.19 22.39
N LEU A 158 -9.86 -3.63 21.21
CA LEU A 158 -10.00 -4.44 20.00
C LEU A 158 -8.76 -5.30 19.77
N PHE A 159 -7.58 -4.69 19.79
CA PHE A 159 -6.31 -5.39 19.51
C PHE A 159 -5.86 -6.26 20.67
N ALA A 160 -6.24 -5.89 21.90
CA ALA A 160 -5.83 -6.63 23.11
C ALA A 160 -6.64 -7.89 23.32
N SER A 161 -7.97 -7.88 23.07
CA SER A 161 -8.88 -8.95 23.47
C SER A 161 -10.03 -9.22 22.50
N ASP A 162 -10.55 -8.22 21.77
CA ASP A 162 -11.83 -8.32 21.10
C ASP A 162 -11.73 -8.82 19.66
N CYS A 163 -10.51 -9.01 19.12
CA CYS A 163 -10.29 -9.66 17.84
C CYS A 163 -9.67 -11.06 18.00
N LYS A 164 -9.78 -11.90 16.97
CA LYS A 164 -9.19 -13.25 16.96
C LYS A 164 -7.71 -13.22 16.68
N ALA A 165 -7.31 -12.42 15.69
CA ALA A 165 -5.94 -12.19 15.25
C ALA A 165 -5.90 -10.89 14.44
N ILE A 166 -4.70 -10.39 14.18
CA ILE A 166 -4.46 -9.10 13.52
C ILE A 166 -3.57 -9.34 12.30
N LEU A 167 -4.05 -8.93 11.12
CA LEU A 167 -3.26 -8.93 9.90
C LEU A 167 -2.54 -7.59 9.75
N VAL A 168 -1.24 -7.61 9.47
CA VAL A 168 -0.43 -6.39 9.32
C VAL A 168 0.44 -6.45 8.07
N ALA A 169 0.52 -5.32 7.35
CA ALA A 169 1.33 -5.21 6.14
C ALA A 169 2.82 -4.94 6.42
N SER A 170 3.22 -4.65 7.67
CA SER A 170 4.63 -4.42 8.02
C SER A 170 4.89 -4.60 9.52
N GLN A 171 6.17 -4.87 9.83
CA GLN A 171 6.64 -4.94 11.23
C GLN A 171 6.46 -3.62 11.99
N ASP A 172 6.52 -2.48 11.31
CA ASP A 172 6.31 -1.19 11.96
C ASP A 172 4.87 -1.02 12.45
N ILE A 173 3.89 -1.57 11.72
CA ILE A 173 2.50 -1.65 12.19
C ILE A 173 2.41 -2.58 13.41
N ALA A 174 3.05 -3.74 13.36
CA ALA A 174 3.08 -4.67 14.49
C ALA A 174 3.70 -4.04 15.76
N LYS A 175 4.79 -3.28 15.61
CA LYS A 175 5.41 -2.52 16.71
C LYS A 175 4.45 -1.48 17.30
N GLN A 176 3.69 -0.76 16.45
CA GLN A 176 2.69 0.21 16.93
C GLN A 176 1.55 -0.45 17.69
N ILE A 177 1.06 -1.61 17.25
CA ILE A 177 0.06 -2.39 18.00
C ILE A 177 0.61 -2.82 19.35
N SER A 178 1.84 -3.34 19.38
CA SER A 178 2.51 -3.74 20.63
C SER A 178 2.68 -2.55 21.59
N GLN A 179 3.08 -1.37 21.09
CA GLN A 179 3.16 -0.14 21.87
C GLN A 179 1.80 0.27 22.42
N LEU A 180 0.74 0.29 21.57
CA LEU A 180 -0.61 0.67 21.94
C LEU A 180 -1.18 -0.23 23.04
N THR A 181 -0.91 -1.53 22.97
CA THR A 181 -1.46 -2.54 23.88
C THR A 181 -0.53 -2.87 25.05
N CYS A 182 0.65 -2.24 25.13
CA CYS A 182 1.71 -2.56 26.11
C CYS A 182 2.12 -4.05 26.02
N GLY A 183 2.24 -4.59 24.82
CA GLY A 183 2.62 -5.99 24.55
C GLY A 183 1.50 -7.01 24.77
N LYS A 184 0.31 -6.59 25.19
CA LYS A 184 -0.85 -7.47 25.42
C LYS A 184 -1.80 -7.38 24.23
N HIS A 185 -1.53 -8.13 23.17
CA HIS A 185 -2.34 -8.15 21.95
C HIS A 185 -2.63 -9.58 21.50
N GLN A 186 -3.65 -9.72 20.65
CA GLN A 186 -3.95 -10.97 19.97
C GLN A 186 -2.83 -11.32 18.96
N PRO A 187 -2.76 -12.55 18.46
CA PRO A 187 -1.74 -12.96 17.50
C PRO A 187 -1.67 -11.99 16.30
N ILE A 188 -0.46 -11.58 15.94
CA ILE A 188 -0.19 -10.75 14.78
C ILE A 188 0.39 -11.62 13.67
N LEU A 189 -0.22 -11.57 12.48
CA LEU A 189 0.26 -12.23 11.29
C LEU A 189 0.63 -11.16 10.25
N GLU A 190 1.88 -11.19 9.85
CA GLU A 190 2.38 -10.31 8.80
C GLU A 190 2.08 -10.90 7.43
N PHE A 191 1.78 -10.02 6.46
CA PHE A 191 1.56 -10.41 5.07
C PHE A 191 2.25 -9.44 4.11
N PHE A 192 2.56 -9.93 2.90
CA PHE A 192 3.07 -9.12 1.81
C PHE A 192 2.06 -8.99 0.67
N SER A 193 2.20 -7.90 -0.11
CA SER A 193 1.56 -7.83 -1.42
C SER A 193 2.11 -8.96 -2.30
N SER A 194 1.21 -9.70 -2.94
CA SER A 194 1.57 -10.83 -3.80
C SER A 194 1.64 -10.39 -5.27
N TYR A 195 2.66 -10.87 -5.99
CA TYR A 195 2.90 -10.51 -7.39
C TYR A 195 3.05 -11.76 -8.26
N ARG A 196 2.74 -11.63 -9.55
CA ARG A 196 2.97 -12.69 -10.54
C ARG A 196 4.37 -12.54 -11.15
N ARG A 197 5.15 -13.62 -11.18
CA ARG A 197 6.46 -13.59 -11.85
C ARG A 197 6.37 -13.19 -13.33
N SER A 198 5.29 -13.59 -14.01
CA SER A 198 5.04 -13.21 -15.41
C SER A 198 4.99 -11.70 -15.63
N ASP A 199 4.55 -10.92 -14.64
CA ASP A 199 4.41 -9.47 -14.76
C ASP A 199 5.77 -8.76 -14.79
N PHE A 200 6.78 -9.35 -14.16
CA PHE A 200 8.14 -8.81 -14.05
C PHE A 200 9.18 -9.61 -14.84
N ALA A 201 8.78 -10.74 -15.45
CA ALA A 201 9.67 -11.53 -16.29
C ALA A 201 10.15 -10.72 -17.49
N ASN A 202 11.45 -10.90 -17.85
CA ASN A 202 12.05 -10.30 -19.05
C ASN A 202 11.95 -8.76 -19.11
N ILE A 203 12.00 -8.06 -17.97
CA ILE A 203 12.25 -6.63 -17.97
C ILE A 203 13.74 -6.46 -18.31
N PRO A 204 14.08 -5.79 -19.44
CA PRO A 204 15.46 -5.67 -19.86
C PRO A 204 16.26 -4.83 -18.86
N GLU A 205 17.57 -5.04 -18.83
CA GLU A 205 18.46 -4.12 -18.14
C GLU A 205 18.41 -2.76 -18.82
N PRO A 206 18.52 -1.66 -18.06
CA PRO A 206 18.54 -0.33 -18.66
C PRO A 206 19.79 -0.15 -19.51
N SER A 207 19.72 0.68 -20.55
CA SER A 207 20.89 1.09 -21.31
C SER A 207 21.96 1.69 -20.39
N PRO A 208 23.24 1.80 -20.81
CA PRO A 208 24.23 2.49 -20.01
C PRO A 208 23.72 3.85 -19.51
N PRO A 209 24.06 4.30 -18.28
CA PRO A 209 23.45 5.44 -17.61
C PRO A 209 23.91 6.80 -18.18
N SER A 210 23.56 7.10 -19.42
CA SER A 210 23.77 8.39 -20.07
C SER A 210 22.65 8.63 -21.08
N PRO A 211 21.58 9.35 -20.66
CA PRO A 211 21.30 9.90 -19.33
C PRO A 211 20.90 8.82 -18.30
N MET A 212 21.23 9.05 -17.03
CA MET A 212 20.66 8.26 -15.95
C MET A 212 19.17 8.60 -15.77
N ARG A 213 18.30 7.60 -15.80
CA ARG A 213 16.86 7.80 -15.59
C ARG A 213 16.47 7.39 -14.18
N VAL A 214 15.83 8.31 -13.46
CA VAL A 214 15.33 8.14 -12.09
C VAL A 214 13.81 8.14 -12.14
N LEU A 215 13.19 7.06 -11.67
CA LEU A 215 11.73 6.92 -11.69
C LEU A 215 11.13 7.23 -10.31
N PHE A 216 10.15 8.11 -10.27
CA PHE A 216 9.17 8.22 -9.20
C PHE A 216 7.83 7.65 -9.69
N ALA A 217 7.22 6.76 -8.91
CA ALA A 217 5.88 6.25 -9.19
C ALA A 217 5.01 6.30 -7.92
N GLY A 218 3.85 6.93 -8.03
CA GLY A 218 2.93 7.05 -6.90
C GLY A 218 2.01 8.27 -7.01
N ARG A 219 1.29 8.56 -5.95
CA ARG A 219 0.47 9.77 -5.90
C ARG A 219 1.36 11.01 -5.95
N VAL A 220 1.06 11.92 -6.87
CA VAL A 220 1.79 13.18 -7.00
C VAL A 220 1.20 14.19 -6.00
N GLU A 221 1.71 14.09 -4.77
CA GLU A 221 1.31 14.91 -3.61
C GLU A 221 2.55 15.50 -2.94
N GLN A 222 2.40 16.66 -2.29
CA GLN A 222 3.53 17.34 -1.65
C GLN A 222 4.24 16.47 -0.61
N ASN A 223 3.47 15.75 0.22
CA ASN A 223 4.02 14.85 1.23
C ASN A 223 4.64 13.55 0.69
N LYS A 224 4.55 13.33 -0.63
CA LYS A 224 5.31 12.28 -1.33
C LYS A 224 6.69 12.77 -1.81
N GLY A 225 7.06 14.02 -1.51
CA GLY A 225 8.37 14.58 -1.79
C GLY A 225 8.60 14.95 -3.26
N VAL A 226 7.55 15.12 -4.06
CA VAL A 226 7.69 15.40 -5.49
C VAL A 226 8.35 16.75 -5.77
N PHE A 227 8.18 17.75 -4.91
CA PHE A 227 8.89 19.01 -5.02
C PHE A 227 10.35 18.93 -4.57
N ASP A 228 10.67 17.99 -3.66
CA ASP A 228 12.06 17.70 -3.29
C ASP A 228 12.83 17.16 -4.50
N LEU A 229 12.17 16.32 -5.32
CA LEU A 229 12.75 15.82 -6.59
C LEU A 229 12.98 16.95 -7.58
N LEU A 230 12.09 17.94 -7.65
CA LEU A 230 12.28 19.10 -8.51
C LEU A 230 13.48 19.94 -8.08
N GLU A 231 13.68 20.13 -6.78
CA GLU A 231 14.86 20.85 -6.27
C GLU A 231 16.17 20.11 -6.61
N ILE A 232 16.18 18.77 -6.49
CA ILE A 232 17.32 17.96 -6.92
C ILE A 232 17.58 18.12 -8.42
N ALA A 233 16.54 18.06 -9.25
CA ALA A 233 16.64 18.20 -10.70
C ALA A 233 17.20 19.59 -11.11
N LYS A 234 16.80 20.67 -10.43
CA LYS A 234 17.34 22.03 -10.63
C LYS A 234 18.84 22.09 -10.31
N GLY A 235 19.25 21.48 -9.17
CA GLY A 235 20.66 21.39 -8.79
C GLY A 235 21.47 20.66 -9.87
N PHE A 236 20.98 19.51 -10.34
CA PHE A 236 21.65 18.72 -11.37
C PHE A 236 21.74 19.44 -12.72
N ALA A 237 20.71 20.17 -13.12
CA ALA A 237 20.74 20.99 -14.33
C ALA A 237 21.81 22.09 -14.25
N THR A 238 21.95 22.74 -13.09
CA THR A 238 22.97 23.74 -12.83
C THR A 238 24.40 23.17 -12.87
N GLU A 239 24.55 21.94 -12.37
CA GLU A 239 25.83 21.23 -12.36
C GLU A 239 26.15 20.49 -13.68
N GLY A 240 25.25 20.55 -14.65
CA GLY A 240 25.42 19.86 -15.95
C GLY A 240 25.39 18.34 -15.86
N LYS A 241 24.71 17.78 -14.87
CA LYS A 241 24.57 16.32 -14.70
C LYS A 241 23.50 15.76 -15.63
N ASP A 242 23.82 14.70 -16.36
CA ASP A 242 22.94 14.04 -17.32
C ASP A 242 21.99 13.06 -16.61
N ILE A 243 21.01 13.61 -15.90
CA ILE A 243 20.00 12.85 -15.12
C ILE A 243 18.59 13.29 -15.50
N ILE A 244 17.73 12.34 -15.81
CA ILE A 244 16.31 12.56 -16.15
C ILE A 244 15.43 11.96 -15.05
N PHE A 245 14.46 12.74 -14.57
CA PHE A 245 13.42 12.30 -13.66
C PHE A 245 12.13 12.00 -14.42
N ASP A 246 11.63 10.78 -14.27
CA ASP A 246 10.32 10.35 -14.77
C ASP A 246 9.34 10.30 -13.63
N ILE A 247 8.33 11.16 -13.63
CA ILE A 247 7.32 11.27 -12.58
C ILE A 247 6.02 10.66 -13.08
N CYS A 248 5.69 9.46 -12.57
CA CYS A 248 4.50 8.69 -12.93
C CYS A 248 3.46 8.71 -11.81
N GLY A 249 2.26 9.17 -12.13
CA GLY A 249 1.13 9.19 -11.21
C GLY A 249 0.27 10.44 -11.32
N GLU A 250 -0.82 10.43 -10.57
CA GLU A 250 -1.76 11.54 -10.45
C GLU A 250 -1.81 12.05 -9.02
N GLY A 251 -2.34 13.26 -8.83
CA GLY A 251 -2.53 13.86 -7.53
C GLY A 251 -2.69 15.37 -7.60
N SER A 252 -3.01 15.97 -6.47
CA SER A 252 -3.30 17.41 -6.40
C SER A 252 -2.09 18.28 -6.72
N ALA A 253 -0.87 17.75 -6.60
CA ALA A 253 0.38 18.46 -6.87
C ALA A 253 0.86 18.32 -8.33
N LEU A 254 0.22 17.51 -9.19
CA LEU A 254 0.75 17.23 -10.53
C LEU A 254 0.86 18.48 -11.39
N GLU A 255 -0.20 19.25 -11.52
CA GLU A 255 -0.19 20.44 -12.34
C GLU A 255 0.69 21.58 -11.76
N PRO A 256 0.63 21.88 -10.44
CA PRO A 256 1.61 22.78 -9.82
C PRO A 256 3.07 22.36 -10.05
N LEU A 257 3.37 21.06 -10.01
CA LEU A 257 4.70 20.52 -10.22
C LEU A 257 5.18 20.73 -11.67
N ARG A 258 4.31 20.50 -12.66
CA ARG A 258 4.60 20.76 -14.07
C ARG A 258 4.94 22.23 -14.31
N GLN A 259 4.13 23.12 -13.77
CA GLN A 259 4.35 24.57 -13.90
C GLN A 259 5.68 24.99 -13.25
N ALA A 260 5.98 24.44 -12.06
CA ALA A 260 7.23 24.73 -11.38
C ALA A 260 8.46 24.20 -12.16
N ALA A 261 8.36 23.04 -12.82
CA ALA A 261 9.42 22.51 -13.67
C ALA A 261 9.69 23.40 -14.91
N ILE A 262 8.63 23.90 -15.56
CA ILE A 262 8.74 24.83 -16.68
C ILE A 262 9.37 26.15 -16.22
N GLN A 263 8.91 26.72 -15.11
CA GLN A 263 9.48 27.97 -14.55
C GLN A 263 10.96 27.84 -14.19
N ALA A 264 11.36 26.62 -13.77
CA ALA A 264 12.76 26.32 -13.46
C ALA A 264 13.61 25.99 -14.71
N GLY A 265 13.01 25.86 -15.90
CA GLY A 265 13.70 25.53 -17.16
C GLY A 265 14.21 24.07 -17.18
N VAL A 266 13.63 23.16 -16.40
CA VAL A 266 14.06 21.75 -16.31
C VAL A 266 13.04 20.76 -16.89
N GLU A 267 12.05 21.21 -17.62
CA GLU A 267 10.96 20.40 -18.19
C GLU A 267 11.45 19.28 -19.12
N ARG A 268 12.66 19.39 -19.66
CA ARG A 268 13.29 18.35 -20.51
C ARG A 268 13.94 17.23 -19.71
N SER A 269 14.36 17.51 -18.47
CA SER A 269 14.99 16.55 -17.56
C SER A 269 14.09 16.18 -16.38
N PHE A 270 12.90 16.78 -16.26
CA PHE A 270 11.90 16.48 -15.23
C PHE A 270 10.51 16.30 -15.87
N ILE A 271 10.20 15.04 -16.22
CA ILE A 271 9.08 14.70 -17.10
C ILE A 271 7.91 14.16 -16.26
N CYS A 272 6.79 14.89 -16.22
CA CYS A 272 5.58 14.50 -15.54
C CYS A 272 4.62 13.75 -16.48
N HIS A 273 4.59 12.42 -16.42
CA HIS A 273 3.81 11.57 -17.32
C HIS A 273 2.31 11.52 -16.98
N GLY A 274 1.91 11.83 -15.74
CA GLY A 274 0.56 11.61 -15.26
C GLY A 274 0.30 10.11 -14.99
N TYR A 275 -0.95 9.68 -15.09
CA TYR A 275 -1.31 8.26 -14.92
C TYR A 275 -0.61 7.38 -15.95
N CYS A 276 0.01 6.31 -15.47
CA CYS A 276 0.64 5.31 -16.30
C CYS A 276 -0.06 3.95 -16.10
N SER A 277 -0.58 3.38 -17.18
CA SER A 277 -1.14 2.02 -17.19
C SER A 277 -0.07 0.96 -16.90
N LYS A 278 -0.48 -0.26 -16.57
CA LYS A 278 0.44 -1.38 -16.28
C LYS A 278 1.51 -1.60 -17.39
N PRO A 279 1.17 -1.60 -18.71
CA PRO A 279 2.18 -1.69 -19.77
C PRO A 279 3.13 -0.49 -19.79
N GLN A 280 2.62 0.73 -19.57
CA GLN A 280 3.45 1.94 -19.51
C GLN A 280 4.39 1.91 -18.31
N MET A 281 3.91 1.51 -17.12
CA MET A 281 4.77 1.35 -15.94
C MET A 281 5.86 0.31 -16.18
N ARG A 282 5.54 -0.82 -16.86
CA ARG A 282 6.55 -1.80 -17.25
C ARG A 282 7.64 -1.19 -18.14
N SER A 283 7.25 -0.33 -19.11
CA SER A 283 8.19 0.40 -19.95
C SER A 283 9.05 1.38 -19.15
N MET A 284 8.46 2.09 -18.16
CA MET A 284 9.21 2.98 -17.27
C MET A 284 10.24 2.20 -16.44
N PHE A 285 9.86 1.07 -15.86
CA PHE A 285 10.82 0.19 -15.17
C PHE A 285 11.91 -0.34 -16.09
N ALA A 286 11.61 -0.65 -17.35
CA ALA A 286 12.60 -1.12 -18.31
C ALA A 286 13.67 -0.06 -18.64
N GLN A 287 13.29 1.22 -18.63
CA GLN A 287 14.16 2.35 -18.98
C GLN A 287 14.89 2.96 -17.79
N CYS A 288 14.29 2.89 -16.58
CA CYS A 288 14.89 3.53 -15.42
C CYS A 288 16.07 2.72 -14.85
N HIS A 289 17.00 3.44 -14.23
CA HIS A 289 18.16 2.88 -13.55
C HIS A 289 17.92 2.73 -12.05
N VAL A 290 17.21 3.71 -11.47
CA VAL A 290 16.95 3.83 -10.03
C VAL A 290 15.52 4.28 -9.83
N VAL A 291 14.87 3.74 -8.80
CA VAL A 291 13.58 4.26 -8.30
C VAL A 291 13.83 5.08 -7.04
N ILE A 292 13.18 6.24 -6.95
CA ILE A 292 13.30 7.12 -5.80
C ILE A 292 11.95 7.26 -5.09
N VAL A 293 11.98 7.14 -3.76
CA VAL A 293 10.79 7.21 -2.90
C VAL A 293 11.04 8.20 -1.76
N PRO A 294 10.87 9.51 -2.02
CA PRO A 294 11.22 10.56 -1.09
C PRO A 294 10.06 10.95 -0.16
N THR A 295 9.24 9.96 0.24
CA THR A 295 8.10 10.22 1.13
C THR A 295 8.53 10.98 2.38
N ARG A 296 7.84 12.08 2.67
CA ARG A 296 8.17 12.99 3.77
C ARG A 296 7.60 12.49 5.09
N THR A 297 8.15 13.02 6.18
CA THR A 297 7.82 12.62 7.56
C THR A 297 6.39 12.97 8.00
N ASP A 298 5.67 13.81 7.26
CA ASP A 298 4.28 14.19 7.52
C ASP A 298 3.24 13.26 6.85
N PHE A 299 3.70 12.21 6.15
CA PHE A 299 2.84 11.21 5.55
C PHE A 299 2.79 9.91 6.39
N ILE A 300 1.59 9.36 6.53
CA ILE A 300 1.38 8.03 7.14
C ILE A 300 1.53 6.99 6.02
N GLU A 301 2.70 6.37 5.93
CA GLU A 301 2.96 5.33 4.95
C GLU A 301 2.46 3.96 5.47
N GLY A 302 2.00 3.12 4.51
CA GLY A 302 1.74 1.71 4.77
C GLY A 302 2.95 0.88 4.38
N PHE A 303 2.71 -0.13 3.54
CA PHE A 303 3.77 -0.82 2.82
C PHE A 303 3.90 -0.19 1.43
N ASN A 304 5.04 0.42 1.11
CA ASN A 304 5.19 1.13 -0.16
C ASN A 304 5.36 0.13 -1.32
N ARG A 305 4.28 -0.10 -2.09
CA ARG A 305 4.25 -1.08 -3.18
C ARG A 305 5.25 -0.77 -4.30
N VAL A 306 5.52 0.50 -4.60
CA VAL A 306 6.48 0.85 -5.66
C VAL A 306 7.90 0.40 -5.32
N VAL A 307 8.26 0.29 -4.04
CA VAL A 307 9.53 -0.32 -3.63
C VAL A 307 9.58 -1.79 -4.03
N CYS A 308 8.50 -2.55 -3.78
CA CYS A 308 8.44 -3.95 -4.22
C CYS A 308 8.55 -4.06 -5.75
N GLU A 309 7.77 -3.25 -6.48
CA GLU A 309 7.75 -3.25 -7.95
C GLU A 309 9.11 -2.88 -8.54
N SER A 310 9.83 -1.95 -7.89
CA SER A 310 11.21 -1.63 -8.22
C SER A 310 12.14 -2.84 -8.08
N ILE A 311 12.10 -3.49 -6.92
CA ILE A 311 12.89 -4.68 -6.62
C ILE A 311 12.58 -5.83 -7.60
N LEU A 312 11.30 -6.08 -7.86
CA LEU A 312 10.83 -7.09 -8.81
C LEU A 312 11.27 -6.80 -10.26
N SER A 313 11.50 -5.52 -10.57
CA SER A 313 12.02 -5.05 -11.86
C SER A 313 13.56 -5.03 -11.90
N GLY A 314 14.25 -5.44 -10.83
CA GLY A 314 15.70 -5.41 -10.72
C GLY A 314 16.28 -3.99 -10.61
N ARG A 315 15.53 -3.02 -10.09
CA ARG A 315 15.94 -1.61 -9.96
C ARG A 315 16.24 -1.26 -8.50
N PRO A 316 17.46 -0.79 -8.19
CA PRO A 316 17.79 -0.25 -6.88
C PRO A 316 16.86 0.88 -6.47
N VAL A 317 16.69 1.07 -5.17
CA VAL A 317 15.81 2.11 -4.60
C VAL A 317 16.62 3.08 -3.77
N VAL A 318 16.31 4.38 -3.89
CA VAL A 318 16.74 5.42 -2.93
C VAL A 318 15.53 5.83 -2.11
N THR A 319 15.59 5.65 -0.79
CA THR A 319 14.50 6.02 0.12
C THR A 319 15.02 6.27 1.54
N SER A 320 14.12 6.59 2.46
CA SER A 320 14.45 6.85 3.89
C SER A 320 13.65 5.94 4.81
N ALA A 321 13.94 5.99 6.10
CA ALA A 321 13.24 5.24 7.16
C ALA A 321 11.75 5.63 7.34
N VAL A 322 11.22 6.57 6.55
CA VAL A 322 9.78 6.83 6.44
C VAL A 322 9.08 5.67 5.72
N CYS A 323 9.78 4.96 4.85
CA CYS A 323 9.25 3.84 4.08
C CYS A 323 9.36 2.52 4.85
N PRO A 324 8.27 1.89 5.34
CA PRO A 324 8.34 0.63 6.10
C PRO A 324 8.88 -0.55 5.29
N ALA A 325 8.80 -0.52 3.94
CA ALA A 325 9.35 -1.56 3.09
C ALA A 325 10.89 -1.67 3.19
N LEU A 326 11.57 -0.60 3.64
CA LEU A 326 13.02 -0.57 3.81
C LEU A 326 13.55 -1.74 4.65
N SER A 327 12.86 -2.11 5.73
CA SER A 327 13.29 -3.21 6.60
C SER A 327 13.32 -4.59 5.93
N TYR A 328 12.70 -4.74 4.77
CA TYR A 328 12.63 -6.01 4.03
C TYR A 328 13.58 -6.06 2.83
N VAL A 329 14.03 -4.90 2.36
CA VAL A 329 14.79 -4.78 1.10
C VAL A 329 16.06 -3.93 1.26
N ALA A 330 16.55 -3.75 2.46
CA ALA A 330 17.69 -2.87 2.79
C ALA A 330 18.93 -3.10 1.91
N ASP A 331 19.22 -4.35 1.56
CA ASP A 331 20.38 -4.70 0.73
C ASP A 331 20.32 -4.09 -0.67
N ALA A 332 19.10 -3.90 -1.22
CA ALA A 332 18.86 -3.32 -2.54
C ALA A 332 18.58 -1.81 -2.49
N VAL A 333 18.66 -1.18 -1.30
CA VAL A 333 18.31 0.22 -1.07
C VAL A 333 19.55 1.03 -0.72
N VAL A 334 19.59 2.27 -1.17
CA VAL A 334 20.43 3.34 -0.60
C VAL A 334 19.55 4.15 0.33
N GLU A 335 19.76 3.98 1.64
CA GLU A 335 19.02 4.72 2.65
C GLU A 335 19.62 6.10 2.85
N VAL A 336 18.74 7.11 2.98
CA VAL A 336 19.11 8.50 3.25
C VAL A 336 18.29 9.05 4.43
N PRO A 337 18.75 10.12 5.11
CA PRO A 337 17.97 10.77 6.16
C PRO A 337 16.61 11.27 5.60
N PRO A 338 15.51 11.17 6.39
CA PRO A 338 14.21 11.70 5.98
C PRO A 338 14.24 13.21 5.75
N ASN A 339 13.52 13.67 4.71
CA ASN A 339 13.39 15.08 4.31
C ASN A 339 14.72 15.78 3.94
N ASP A 340 15.79 15.05 3.75
CA ASP A 340 17.10 15.59 3.39
C ASP A 340 17.27 15.56 1.86
N VAL A 341 16.87 16.65 1.20
CA VAL A 341 16.91 16.80 -0.26
C VAL A 341 18.32 16.59 -0.82
N GLN A 342 19.35 17.13 -0.12
CA GLN A 342 20.73 17.00 -0.54
C GLN A 342 21.21 15.55 -0.49
N ALA A 343 20.90 14.83 0.60
CA ALA A 343 21.27 13.42 0.74
C ALA A 343 20.63 12.52 -0.32
N TYR A 344 19.39 12.81 -0.74
CA TYR A 344 18.77 12.15 -1.90
C TYR A 344 19.54 12.41 -3.20
N GLY A 345 19.93 13.65 -3.44
CA GLY A 345 20.75 14.03 -4.59
C GLY A 345 22.11 13.33 -4.59
N ASP A 346 22.81 13.36 -3.47
CA ASP A 346 24.13 12.72 -3.30
C ASP A 346 24.07 11.20 -3.52
N ALA A 347 22.98 10.56 -3.05
CA ALA A 347 22.75 9.12 -3.25
C ALA A 347 22.59 8.77 -4.74
N LEU A 348 21.87 9.61 -5.52
CA LEU A 348 21.73 9.41 -6.96
C LEU A 348 23.08 9.60 -7.67
N VAL A 349 23.86 10.64 -7.33
CA VAL A 349 25.21 10.87 -7.88
C VAL A 349 26.12 9.70 -7.54
N LYS A 350 26.08 9.20 -6.33
CA LYS A 350 26.88 8.05 -5.90
C LYS A 350 26.56 6.81 -6.74
N LEU A 351 25.27 6.51 -6.97
CA LEU A 351 24.85 5.39 -7.82
C LEU A 351 25.25 5.60 -9.30
N LEU A 352 25.29 6.83 -9.79
CA LEU A 352 25.74 7.16 -11.14
C LEU A 352 27.26 6.96 -11.30
N CYS A 353 28.05 7.40 -10.32
CA CYS A 353 29.52 7.41 -10.41
C CYS A 353 30.17 6.09 -9.94
N ASP A 354 29.55 5.37 -9.01
CA ASP A 354 30.07 4.11 -8.43
C ASP A 354 29.34 2.93 -9.05
N ARG A 355 29.90 2.42 -10.17
CA ARG A 355 29.33 1.27 -10.87
C ARG A 355 29.32 0.00 -10.01
N GLN A 356 30.28 -0.17 -9.11
CA GLN A 356 30.34 -1.34 -8.24
C GLN A 356 29.18 -1.32 -7.24
N LEU A 357 28.92 -0.17 -6.61
CA LEU A 357 27.78 0.01 -5.72
C LEU A 357 26.45 -0.22 -6.47
N TYR A 358 26.31 0.36 -7.67
CA TYR A 358 25.10 0.19 -8.48
C TYR A 358 24.81 -1.29 -8.75
N GLU A 359 25.84 -2.03 -9.27
CA GLU A 359 25.70 -3.45 -9.55
C GLU A 359 25.43 -4.27 -8.28
N GLN A 360 26.08 -3.96 -7.17
CA GLN A 360 25.79 -4.60 -5.88
C GLN A 360 24.31 -4.46 -5.50
N LYS A 361 23.75 -3.24 -5.58
CA LYS A 361 22.35 -2.97 -5.25
C LYS A 361 21.40 -3.64 -6.24
N ARG A 362 21.75 -3.66 -7.52
CA ARG A 362 20.98 -4.32 -8.57
C ARG A 362 20.92 -5.84 -8.35
N LEU A 363 22.05 -6.47 -8.06
CA LEU A 363 22.10 -7.91 -7.77
C LEU A 363 21.34 -8.27 -6.50
N ALA A 364 21.39 -7.40 -5.47
CA ALA A 364 20.62 -7.59 -4.25
C ALA A 364 19.11 -7.65 -4.52
N CYS A 365 18.59 -6.91 -5.53
CA CYS A 365 17.18 -7.01 -5.92
C CYS A 365 16.79 -8.45 -6.26
N GLN A 366 17.66 -9.23 -6.94
CA GLN A 366 17.39 -10.61 -7.34
C GLN A 366 17.24 -11.55 -6.13
N VAL A 367 17.90 -11.24 -5.04
CA VAL A 367 17.84 -12.03 -3.81
C VAL A 367 16.56 -11.67 -3.02
N VAL A 368 16.35 -10.37 -2.77
CA VAL A 368 15.26 -9.94 -1.89
C VAL A 368 13.88 -9.99 -2.55
N GLN A 369 13.78 -10.09 -3.88
CA GLN A 369 12.50 -10.16 -4.59
C GLN A 369 11.69 -11.43 -4.30
N GLU A 370 12.36 -12.55 -3.96
CA GLU A 370 11.72 -13.86 -3.81
C GLU A 370 10.61 -13.88 -2.76
N GLN A 371 10.76 -13.09 -1.70
CA GLN A 371 9.75 -12.98 -0.66
C GLN A 371 8.39 -12.45 -1.15
N PHE A 372 8.37 -11.66 -2.23
CA PHE A 372 7.14 -11.08 -2.79
C PHE A 372 6.44 -12.01 -3.79
N TYR A 373 7.13 -13.07 -4.21
CA TYR A 373 6.57 -14.15 -5.02
C TYR A 373 6.09 -15.34 -4.19
N ASP A 374 6.42 -15.38 -2.89
CA ASP A 374 6.06 -16.47 -2.00
C ASP A 374 4.55 -16.41 -1.65
N PRO A 375 3.72 -17.36 -2.16
CA PRO A 375 2.29 -17.35 -1.91
C PRO A 375 1.95 -17.61 -0.44
N THR A 376 2.85 -18.22 0.34
CA THR A 376 2.63 -18.52 1.76
C THR A 376 2.68 -17.26 2.63
N LYS A 377 3.32 -16.19 2.14
CA LYS A 377 3.41 -14.88 2.79
C LYS A 377 2.31 -13.91 2.34
N SER A 378 1.39 -14.36 1.48
CA SER A 378 0.30 -13.53 0.98
C SER A 378 -0.75 -13.25 2.05
N TRP A 379 -1.50 -12.16 1.88
CA TRP A 379 -2.63 -11.82 2.73
C TRP A 379 -3.68 -12.95 2.80
N GLY A 380 -3.97 -13.58 1.66
CA GLY A 380 -4.92 -14.69 1.61
C GLY A 380 -4.44 -15.91 2.39
N ALA A 381 -3.14 -16.23 2.36
CA ALA A 381 -2.57 -17.32 3.15
C ALA A 381 -2.66 -17.02 4.66
N ALA A 382 -2.33 -15.79 5.06
CA ALA A 382 -2.44 -15.36 6.45
C ALA A 382 -3.90 -15.38 6.95
N LEU A 383 -4.85 -14.87 6.16
CA LEU A 383 -6.27 -14.94 6.47
C LEU A 383 -6.75 -16.41 6.60
N LYS A 384 -6.40 -17.25 5.63
CA LYS A 384 -6.77 -18.67 5.63
C LYS A 384 -6.26 -19.38 6.88
N SER A 385 -5.03 -19.12 7.32
CA SER A 385 -4.47 -19.71 8.53
C SER A 385 -5.26 -19.35 9.78
N ILE A 386 -5.69 -18.08 9.90
CA ILE A 386 -6.53 -17.62 11.03
C ILE A 386 -7.91 -18.30 11.03
N LEU A 387 -8.50 -18.53 9.84
CA LEU A 387 -9.83 -19.11 9.72
C LEU A 387 -9.86 -20.61 10.01
N LEU A 388 -8.73 -21.31 9.87
CA LEU A 388 -8.59 -22.75 10.12
C LEU A 388 -8.27 -23.08 11.58
N THR A 389 -7.79 -22.14 12.37
CA THR A 389 -7.60 -22.23 13.83
C THR A 389 -8.88 -21.90 14.58
#